data_2753e87d706dfc7ee0c38019a481984d
#
_entry.id   2753e87d706dfc7ee0c38019a481984d
#
_cell.length_a   1.000
_cell.length_b   1.000
_cell.length_c   1.000
_cell.angle_alpha   90.00
_cell.angle_beta   90.00
_cell.angle_gamma   90.00
#
_symmetry.space_group_name_H-M   'P 1'
#
loop_
_entity.id
_entity.type
_entity.pdbx_description
1 polymer ?
#
loop_
_entity_poly.entity_id
_entity_poly.type
_entity_poly.pdbx_seq_one_letter_code
_entity_poly.pdbx_strand_id
1 'polypeptide(L)'
;RTALFVAVVSAAILLVWRRLPAGFLPEEDQGYVMVMVSTPPASSLQMTREAMTAADRTIRSLPEVESTSFAAGFDMMAGIASTSSGVVFVKLVDYADRKLSAAWIARELTGALYTAVPEAQCYAFIPPAIPGLGVTSGITLEVQDLEGRGTGYLLDAAGRLMDSLQRIPSIASVTTPFDAGVP
;
A
#
# COMPACT_ATOMS: atom_id res chain seq x y z
N ARG A 1 -36.60 -3.91 39.37
CA ARG A 1 -35.18 -4.26 39.38
C ARG A 1 -34.73 -4.87 38.02
N THR A 2 -35.48 -5.86 37.49
CA THR A 2 -35.18 -6.47 36.18
C THR A 2 -35.27 -5.50 34.99
N ALA A 3 -36.26 -4.62 34.97
CA ALA A 3 -36.40 -3.59 33.91
C ALA A 3 -35.24 -2.61 33.90
N LEU A 4 -34.75 -2.20 35.08
CA LEU A 4 -33.56 -1.34 35.18
C LEU A 4 -32.28 -2.04 34.68
N PHE A 5 -32.11 -3.32 35.02
CA PHE A 5 -31.00 -4.12 34.53
C PHE A 5 -31.00 -4.26 33.02
N VAL A 6 -32.16 -4.59 32.44
CA VAL A 6 -32.34 -4.66 30.97
C VAL A 6 -32.03 -3.32 30.30
N ALA A 7 -32.51 -2.21 30.85
CA ALA A 7 -32.25 -0.88 30.31
C ALA A 7 -30.74 -0.54 30.34
N VAL A 8 -30.04 -0.84 31.41
CA VAL A 8 -28.59 -0.61 31.54
C VAL A 8 -27.80 -1.46 30.57
N VAL A 9 -28.13 -2.75 30.43
CA VAL A 9 -27.49 -3.66 29.48
C VAL A 9 -27.73 -3.20 28.04
N SER A 10 -28.96 -2.83 27.70
CA SER A 10 -29.29 -2.31 26.35
C SER A 10 -28.55 -1.01 26.03
N ALA A 11 -28.45 -0.10 27.00
CA ALA A 11 -27.68 1.13 26.84
C ALA A 11 -26.18 0.85 26.66
N ALA A 12 -25.62 -0.09 27.41
CA ALA A 12 -24.22 -0.51 27.27
C ALA A 12 -23.96 -1.11 25.88
N ILE A 13 -24.84 -2.00 25.39
CA ILE A 13 -24.74 -2.59 24.06
C ILE A 13 -24.79 -1.50 22.97
N LEU A 14 -25.72 -0.54 23.07
CA LEU A 14 -25.82 0.57 22.12
C LEU A 14 -24.57 1.47 22.13
N LEU A 15 -23.99 1.71 23.28
CA LEU A 15 -22.73 2.48 23.41
C LEU A 15 -21.56 1.75 22.78
N VAL A 16 -21.43 0.46 23.02
CA VAL A 16 -20.37 -0.37 22.41
C VAL A 16 -20.58 -0.46 20.90
N TRP A 17 -21.81 -0.71 20.44
CA TRP A 17 -22.15 -0.77 19.01
C TRP A 17 -21.75 0.50 18.25
N ARG A 18 -22.01 1.67 18.83
CA ARG A 18 -21.62 2.97 18.22
C ARG A 18 -20.12 3.20 18.14
N ARG A 19 -19.32 2.48 18.93
CA ARG A 19 -17.86 2.58 18.97
C ARG A 19 -17.15 1.52 18.14
N LEU A 20 -17.85 0.49 17.70
CA LEU A 20 -17.27 -0.52 16.82
C LEU A 20 -17.04 0.08 15.42
N PRO A 21 -15.82 -0.02 14.89
CA PRO A 21 -15.55 0.38 13.52
C PRO A 21 -16.37 -0.51 12.58
N ALA A 22 -17.20 0.12 11.75
CA ALA A 22 -17.96 -0.57 10.71
C ALA A 22 -17.08 -0.66 9.46
N GLY A 23 -16.40 -1.77 9.28
CA GLY A 23 -15.68 -2.11 8.07
C GLY A 23 -16.24 -3.38 7.45
N PHE A 24 -16.21 -3.48 6.11
CA PHE A 24 -16.67 -4.68 5.39
C PHE A 24 -15.77 -5.88 5.71
N LEU A 25 -14.47 -5.63 5.87
CA LEU A 25 -13.46 -6.58 6.31
C LEU A 25 -12.51 -5.87 7.28
N PRO A 26 -12.25 -6.42 8.47
CA PRO A 26 -11.18 -5.90 9.32
C PRO A 26 -9.84 -6.10 8.63
N GLU A 27 -8.94 -5.13 8.77
CA GLU A 27 -7.55 -5.30 8.37
C GLU A 27 -6.92 -6.35 9.29
N GLU A 28 -6.67 -7.53 8.74
CA GLU A 28 -6.02 -8.61 9.45
C GLU A 28 -4.52 -8.57 9.20
N ASP A 29 -3.76 -8.79 10.26
CA ASP A 29 -2.32 -8.98 10.17
C ASP A 29 -2.03 -10.41 9.68
N GLN A 30 -1.81 -10.53 8.37
CA GLN A 30 -1.59 -11.82 7.70
C GLN A 30 -0.16 -12.34 7.81
N GLY A 31 0.73 -11.64 8.56
CA GLY A 31 2.12 -12.03 8.72
C GLY A 31 2.99 -11.77 7.49
N TYR A 32 2.55 -10.96 6.54
CA TYR A 32 3.37 -10.55 5.40
C TYR A 32 3.07 -9.13 4.95
N VAL A 33 4.08 -8.51 4.34
CA VAL A 33 4.05 -7.18 3.76
C VAL A 33 4.56 -7.27 2.32
N MET A 34 4.05 -6.44 1.45
CA MET A 34 4.53 -6.30 0.08
C MET A 34 5.22 -4.96 -0.07
N VAL A 35 6.34 -4.95 -0.79
CA VAL A 35 7.08 -3.73 -1.12
C VAL A 35 7.14 -3.60 -2.63
N MET A 36 6.55 -2.54 -3.15
CA MET A 36 6.75 -2.14 -4.54
C MET A 36 8.04 -1.34 -4.65
N VAL A 37 8.80 -1.65 -5.68
CA VAL A 37 10.01 -0.92 -6.05
C VAL A 37 9.83 -0.43 -7.48
N SER A 38 9.82 0.88 -7.66
CA SER A 38 9.69 1.53 -8.97
C SER A 38 10.92 2.40 -9.23
N THR A 39 11.68 2.06 -10.25
CA THR A 39 12.81 2.85 -10.75
C THR A 39 12.31 3.88 -11.77
N PRO A 40 13.09 4.92 -12.11
CA PRO A 40 12.69 5.90 -13.11
C PRO A 40 12.24 5.26 -14.42
N PRO A 41 11.29 5.88 -15.15
CA PRO A 41 10.84 5.41 -16.45
C PRO A 41 12.02 5.12 -17.38
N ALA A 42 11.86 4.08 -18.23
CA ALA A 42 12.90 3.59 -19.13
C ALA A 42 14.15 2.97 -18.46
N SER A 43 14.14 2.73 -17.16
CA SER A 43 15.18 1.93 -16.50
C SER A 43 15.22 0.51 -17.07
N SER A 44 16.44 -0.01 -17.22
CA SER A 44 16.60 -1.40 -17.63
C SER A 44 16.20 -2.35 -16.50
N LEU A 45 15.79 -3.56 -16.87
CA LEU A 45 15.47 -4.61 -15.88
C LEU A 45 16.67 -4.89 -14.95
N GLN A 46 17.90 -4.71 -15.43
CA GLN A 46 19.12 -4.88 -14.62
C GLN A 46 19.21 -3.82 -13.53
N MET A 47 18.96 -2.54 -13.85
CA MET A 47 18.93 -1.44 -12.85
C MET A 47 17.86 -1.68 -11.81
N THR A 48 16.68 -2.11 -12.25
CA THR A 48 15.57 -2.44 -11.32
C THR A 48 15.95 -3.60 -10.39
N ARG A 49 16.63 -4.64 -10.90
CA ARG A 49 17.13 -5.74 -10.06
C ARG A 49 18.18 -5.29 -9.04
N GLU A 50 19.05 -4.37 -9.41
CA GLU A 50 20.04 -3.79 -8.50
C GLU A 50 19.39 -3.01 -7.38
N ALA A 51 18.41 -2.13 -7.70
CA ALA A 51 17.62 -1.40 -6.73
C ALA A 51 16.83 -2.36 -5.80
N MET A 52 16.21 -3.41 -6.35
CA MET A 52 15.52 -4.43 -5.58
C MET A 52 16.46 -5.22 -4.66
N THR A 53 17.68 -5.49 -5.10
CA THR A 53 18.69 -6.16 -4.27
C THR A 53 19.13 -5.26 -3.11
N ALA A 54 19.25 -3.96 -3.33
CA ALA A 54 19.52 -2.98 -2.27
C ALA A 54 18.34 -2.91 -1.27
N ALA A 55 17.11 -2.86 -1.79
CA ALA A 55 15.91 -2.91 -0.97
C ALA A 55 15.83 -4.19 -0.13
N ASP A 56 16.09 -5.36 -0.72
CA ASP A 56 16.07 -6.66 -0.04
C ASP A 56 17.05 -6.71 1.13
N ARG A 57 18.27 -6.16 0.97
CA ARG A 57 19.25 -6.07 2.07
C ARG A 57 18.73 -5.24 3.23
N THR A 58 18.11 -4.10 2.94
CA THR A 58 17.53 -3.21 3.96
C THR A 58 16.36 -3.89 4.65
N ILE A 59 15.47 -4.55 3.92
CA ILE A 59 14.31 -5.27 4.46
C ILE A 59 14.79 -6.40 5.39
N ARG A 60 15.77 -7.20 4.98
CA ARG A 60 16.33 -8.31 5.78
C ARG A 60 17.09 -7.86 7.02
N SER A 61 17.44 -6.59 7.13
CA SER A 61 18.07 -6.06 8.35
C SER A 61 17.11 -5.87 9.51
N LEU A 62 15.79 -5.91 9.26
CA LEU A 62 14.79 -5.82 10.32
C LEU A 62 14.59 -7.17 11.01
N PRO A 63 14.61 -7.21 12.35
CA PRO A 63 14.46 -8.46 13.11
C PRO A 63 13.08 -9.12 12.97
N GLU A 64 12.07 -8.35 12.56
CA GLU A 64 10.71 -8.82 12.32
C GLU A 64 10.53 -9.56 10.98
N VAL A 65 11.56 -9.56 10.12
CA VAL A 65 11.53 -10.20 8.81
C VAL A 65 12.10 -11.61 8.90
N GLU A 66 11.27 -12.60 8.58
CA GLU A 66 11.68 -14.01 8.51
C GLU A 66 12.35 -14.33 7.17
N SER A 67 11.72 -13.92 6.08
CA SER A 67 12.24 -14.19 4.74
C SER A 67 11.68 -13.21 3.71
N THR A 68 12.38 -13.09 2.58
CA THR A 68 11.95 -12.27 1.45
C THR A 68 12.05 -13.05 0.15
N SER A 69 11.18 -12.74 -0.80
CA SER A 69 11.31 -13.14 -2.19
C SER A 69 10.89 -11.97 -3.08
N PHE A 70 11.51 -11.82 -4.25
CA PHE A 70 11.16 -10.72 -5.13
C PHE A 70 11.02 -11.13 -6.58
N ALA A 71 10.17 -10.41 -7.32
CA ALA A 71 9.97 -10.54 -8.75
C ALA A 71 10.20 -9.17 -9.42
N ALA A 72 11.21 -9.09 -10.28
CA ALA A 72 11.48 -7.92 -11.11
C ALA A 72 10.79 -8.06 -12.48
N GLY A 73 10.40 -6.94 -13.07
CA GLY A 73 9.81 -6.93 -14.40
C GLY A 73 8.27 -6.93 -14.41
N PHE A 74 7.65 -6.67 -13.28
CA PHE A 74 6.19 -6.65 -13.16
C PHE A 74 5.72 -5.49 -12.26
N ASP A 75 4.81 -4.69 -12.77
CA ASP A 75 4.09 -3.69 -12.00
C ASP A 75 2.81 -4.29 -11.45
N MET A 76 2.78 -4.50 -10.15
CA MET A 76 1.64 -5.15 -9.50
C MET A 76 0.40 -4.27 -9.40
N MET A 77 0.58 -2.93 -9.34
CA MET A 77 -0.57 -2.01 -9.27
C MET A 77 -1.24 -1.87 -10.63
N ALA A 78 -0.45 -1.75 -11.69
CA ALA A 78 -0.97 -1.68 -13.05
C ALA A 78 -1.33 -3.05 -13.64
N GLY A 79 -0.83 -4.15 -13.06
CA GLY A 79 -1.06 -5.51 -13.54
C GLY A 79 -0.37 -5.82 -14.88
N ILE A 80 0.71 -5.11 -15.21
CA ILE A 80 1.42 -5.23 -16.49
C ILE A 80 2.90 -5.56 -16.31
N ALA A 81 3.51 -6.11 -17.35
CA ALA A 81 4.96 -6.25 -17.39
C ALA A 81 5.62 -4.87 -17.53
N SER A 82 6.62 -4.58 -16.71
CA SER A 82 7.36 -3.31 -16.70
C SER A 82 8.80 -3.54 -16.29
N THR A 83 9.75 -3.12 -17.11
CA THR A 83 11.17 -3.26 -16.79
C THR A 83 11.62 -2.37 -15.63
N SER A 84 10.87 -1.31 -15.32
CA SER A 84 11.14 -0.35 -14.26
C SER A 84 10.44 -0.64 -12.95
N SER A 85 9.69 -1.74 -12.84
CA SER A 85 8.93 -2.08 -11.63
C SER A 85 9.22 -3.50 -11.16
N GLY A 86 9.06 -3.70 -9.86
CA GLY A 86 9.14 -5.00 -9.23
C GLY A 86 8.46 -5.03 -7.86
N VAL A 87 8.27 -6.21 -7.31
CA VAL A 87 7.64 -6.42 -6.02
C VAL A 87 8.50 -7.33 -5.15
N VAL A 88 8.64 -6.98 -3.88
CA VAL A 88 9.25 -7.82 -2.84
C VAL A 88 8.14 -8.31 -1.91
N PHE A 89 8.06 -9.62 -1.75
CA PHE A 89 7.21 -10.28 -0.77
C PHE A 89 8.02 -10.48 0.50
N VAL A 90 7.56 -9.91 1.59
CA VAL A 90 8.23 -9.93 2.89
C VAL A 90 7.40 -10.75 3.84
N LYS A 91 7.88 -11.93 4.20
CA LYS A 91 7.30 -12.74 5.26
C LYS A 91 7.81 -12.27 6.61
N LEU A 92 6.91 -11.96 7.51
CA LEU A 92 7.24 -11.56 8.87
C LEU A 92 7.33 -12.78 9.79
N VAL A 93 8.08 -12.65 10.88
CA VAL A 93 8.07 -13.63 11.96
C VAL A 93 6.66 -13.76 12.54
N ASP A 94 6.37 -14.89 13.20
CA ASP A 94 5.04 -15.15 13.75
C ASP A 94 4.56 -13.99 14.63
N TYR A 95 3.25 -13.75 14.63
CA TYR A 95 2.64 -12.70 15.44
C TYR A 95 2.95 -12.83 16.93
N ALA A 96 3.10 -14.06 17.43
CA ALA A 96 3.44 -14.33 18.82
C ALA A 96 4.88 -13.90 19.19
N ASP A 97 5.78 -13.86 18.21
CA ASP A 97 7.21 -13.58 18.39
C ASP A 97 7.59 -12.12 18.05
N ARG A 98 6.64 -11.32 17.55
CA ARG A 98 6.87 -9.91 17.19
C ARG A 98 5.98 -8.97 18.02
N LYS A 99 6.51 -7.77 18.28
CA LYS A 99 5.79 -6.72 19.02
C LYS A 99 5.05 -5.73 18.12
N LEU A 100 5.44 -5.67 16.84
CA LEU A 100 4.96 -4.69 15.89
C LEU A 100 3.95 -5.32 14.94
N SER A 101 2.88 -4.59 14.62
CA SER A 101 1.92 -5.03 13.60
C SER A 101 2.51 -4.90 12.20
N ALA A 102 2.01 -5.70 11.24
CA ALA A 102 2.40 -5.59 9.83
C ALA A 102 2.20 -4.17 9.27
N ALA A 103 1.15 -3.46 9.70
CA ALA A 103 0.91 -2.07 9.31
C ALA A 103 2.01 -1.12 9.77
N TRP A 104 2.50 -1.31 11.00
CA TRP A 104 3.60 -0.51 11.53
C TRP A 104 4.91 -0.81 10.80
N ILE A 105 5.20 -2.10 10.58
CA ILE A 105 6.38 -2.55 9.85
C ILE A 105 6.37 -2.02 8.40
N ALA A 106 5.23 -2.03 7.73
CA ALA A 106 5.11 -1.46 6.38
C ALA A 106 5.46 0.04 6.34
N ARG A 107 5.03 0.81 7.33
CA ARG A 107 5.40 2.22 7.46
C ARG A 107 6.89 2.42 7.68
N GLU A 108 7.47 1.65 8.59
CA GLU A 108 8.89 1.72 8.91
C GLU A 108 9.74 1.35 7.69
N LEU A 109 9.37 0.27 6.99
CA LEU A 109 10.01 -0.15 5.74
C LEU A 109 9.97 0.95 4.68
N THR A 110 8.84 1.59 4.48
CA THR A 110 8.73 2.70 3.50
C THR A 110 9.70 3.83 3.85
N GLY A 111 9.79 4.21 5.13
CA GLY A 111 10.72 5.25 5.58
C GLY A 111 12.20 4.85 5.45
N ALA A 112 12.54 3.62 5.84
CA ALA A 112 13.90 3.10 5.74
C ALA A 112 14.36 2.97 4.27
N LEU A 113 13.49 2.48 3.40
CA LEU A 113 13.78 2.29 1.98
C LEU A 113 13.93 3.62 1.23
N TYR A 114 13.19 4.65 1.61
CA TYR A 114 13.34 5.99 1.05
C TYR A 114 14.77 6.53 1.18
N THR A 115 15.43 6.20 2.29
CA THR A 115 16.82 6.63 2.55
C THR A 115 17.84 5.65 1.96
N ALA A 116 17.54 4.35 1.99
CA ALA A 116 18.50 3.31 1.60
C ALA A 116 18.56 3.08 0.08
N VAL A 117 17.50 3.40 -0.65
CA VAL A 117 17.37 3.17 -2.10
C VAL A 117 16.88 4.46 -2.80
N PRO A 118 17.70 5.52 -2.81
CA PRO A 118 17.27 6.82 -3.35
C PRO A 118 17.05 6.81 -4.87
N GLU A 119 17.58 5.81 -5.57
CA GLU A 119 17.40 5.61 -7.00
C GLU A 119 16.04 5.01 -7.39
N ALA A 120 15.24 4.56 -6.42
CA ALA A 120 13.92 3.98 -6.65
C ALA A 120 12.89 4.51 -5.66
N GLN A 121 11.64 4.56 -6.10
CA GLN A 121 10.52 4.79 -5.22
C GLN A 121 10.07 3.45 -4.63
N CYS A 122 10.18 3.32 -3.31
CA CYS A 122 9.79 2.14 -2.59
C CYS A 122 8.56 2.43 -1.72
N TYR A 123 7.54 1.58 -1.83
CA TYR A 123 6.33 1.69 -1.05
C TYR A 123 5.93 0.32 -0.47
N ALA A 124 5.87 0.23 0.85
CA ALA A 124 5.46 -0.98 1.54
C ALA A 124 3.97 -0.90 1.95
N PHE A 125 3.23 -1.96 1.74
CA PHE A 125 1.80 -2.04 2.06
C PHE A 125 1.39 -3.46 2.47
N ILE A 126 0.25 -3.56 3.13
CA ILE A 126 -0.38 -4.84 3.43
C ILE A 126 -1.31 -5.17 2.27
N PRO A 127 -1.18 -6.35 1.66
CA PRO A 127 -2.12 -6.78 0.64
C PRO A 127 -3.53 -6.98 1.24
N PRO A 128 -4.58 -6.83 0.43
CA PRO A 128 -5.95 -7.04 0.89
C PRO A 128 -6.17 -8.49 1.33
N ALA A 129 -7.02 -8.69 2.34
CA ALA A 129 -7.34 -10.01 2.90
C ALA A 129 -7.96 -10.97 1.86
N ILE A 130 -8.58 -10.44 0.80
CA ILE A 130 -9.16 -11.24 -0.29
C ILE A 130 -8.43 -10.91 -1.59
N PRO A 131 -7.68 -11.87 -2.18
CA PRO A 131 -7.08 -11.70 -3.49
C PRO A 131 -8.14 -11.37 -4.55
N GLY A 132 -7.87 -10.36 -5.38
CA GLY A 132 -8.78 -9.93 -6.44
C GLY A 132 -9.76 -8.81 -6.08
N LEU A 133 -9.84 -8.39 -4.82
CA LEU A 133 -10.57 -7.18 -4.42
C LEU A 133 -9.70 -5.91 -4.43
N GLY A 134 -8.77 -5.82 -5.36
CA GLY A 134 -7.79 -4.75 -5.48
C GLY A 134 -6.39 -5.19 -5.04
N VAL A 135 -5.40 -4.36 -5.28
CA VAL A 135 -4.00 -4.61 -4.92
C VAL A 135 -3.70 -4.02 -3.53
N THR A 136 -4.41 -2.96 -3.17
CA THR A 136 -4.34 -2.29 -1.88
C THR A 136 -5.73 -2.00 -1.36
N SER A 137 -5.89 -1.87 -0.03
CA SER A 137 -7.13 -1.35 0.56
C SER A 137 -7.32 0.12 0.14
N GLY A 138 -8.53 0.49 -0.27
CA GLY A 138 -8.82 1.88 -0.64
C GLY A 138 -9.88 2.01 -1.73
N ILE A 139 -9.94 3.20 -2.32
CA ILE A 139 -10.84 3.54 -3.42
C ILE A 139 -10.01 3.74 -4.68
N THR A 140 -10.35 3.03 -5.74
CA THR A 140 -9.77 3.26 -7.06
C THR A 140 -10.63 4.23 -7.84
N LEU A 141 -10.02 5.29 -8.35
CA LEU A 141 -10.66 6.29 -9.20
C LEU A 141 -10.03 6.24 -10.59
N GLU A 142 -10.85 6.12 -11.62
CA GLU A 142 -10.41 6.20 -13.00
C GLU A 142 -10.70 7.58 -13.58
N VAL A 143 -9.67 8.24 -14.09
CA VAL A 143 -9.78 9.53 -14.77
C VAL A 143 -9.62 9.31 -16.26
N GLN A 144 -10.64 9.61 -17.04
CA GLN A 144 -10.66 9.39 -18.48
C GLN A 144 -10.78 10.69 -19.25
N ASP A 145 -10.01 10.82 -20.33
CA ASP A 145 -10.15 11.93 -21.29
C ASP A 145 -11.13 11.52 -22.40
N LEU A 146 -12.40 11.90 -22.23
CA LEU A 146 -13.47 11.61 -23.20
C LEU A 146 -13.45 12.51 -24.43
N GLU A 147 -12.75 13.64 -24.37
CA GLU A 147 -12.71 14.65 -25.44
C GLU A 147 -11.44 14.57 -26.28
N GLY A 148 -10.48 13.71 -25.92
CA GLY A 148 -9.23 13.55 -26.66
C GLY A 148 -8.31 14.76 -26.57
N ARG A 149 -8.31 15.47 -25.42
CA ARG A 149 -7.46 16.65 -25.17
C ARG A 149 -5.97 16.29 -25.00
N GLY A 150 -5.69 15.01 -24.82
CA GLY A 150 -4.34 14.47 -24.76
C GLY A 150 -3.80 14.27 -23.36
N THR A 151 -2.64 13.57 -23.29
CA THR A 151 -2.02 13.11 -22.04
C THR A 151 -1.64 14.25 -21.10
N GLY A 152 -1.21 15.41 -21.62
CA GLY A 152 -0.87 16.57 -20.79
C GLY A 152 -2.08 17.11 -20.00
N TYR A 153 -3.25 17.16 -20.65
CA TYR A 153 -4.49 17.60 -20.00
C TYR A 153 -4.93 16.58 -18.92
N LEU A 154 -4.80 15.28 -19.23
CA LEU A 154 -5.14 14.22 -18.30
C LEU A 154 -4.26 14.25 -17.05
N LEU A 155 -2.94 14.48 -17.21
CA LEU A 155 -2.00 14.66 -16.10
C LEU A 155 -2.40 15.83 -15.20
N ASP A 156 -2.69 16.97 -15.80
CA ASP A 156 -3.03 18.18 -15.08
C ASP A 156 -4.37 18.01 -14.33
N ALA A 157 -5.33 17.34 -14.93
CA ALA A 157 -6.60 17.00 -14.29
C ALA A 157 -6.42 16.00 -13.14
N ALA A 158 -5.61 14.95 -13.34
CA ALA A 158 -5.29 13.96 -12.30
C ALA A 158 -4.52 14.61 -11.14
N GLY A 159 -3.55 15.47 -11.41
CA GLY A 159 -2.80 16.21 -10.40
C GLY A 159 -3.72 17.08 -9.52
N ARG A 160 -4.61 17.87 -10.13
CA ARG A 160 -5.60 18.67 -9.37
C ARG A 160 -6.54 17.81 -8.53
N LEU A 161 -6.94 16.65 -9.03
CA LEU A 161 -7.77 15.71 -8.28
C LEU A 161 -6.99 15.16 -7.08
N MET A 162 -5.75 14.73 -7.28
CA MET A 162 -4.87 14.24 -6.21
C MET A 162 -4.66 15.30 -5.12
N ASP A 163 -4.35 16.54 -5.49
CA ASP A 163 -4.20 17.66 -4.55
C ASP A 163 -5.47 17.91 -3.73
N SER A 164 -6.64 17.77 -4.36
CA SER A 164 -7.93 17.96 -3.71
C SER A 164 -8.22 16.82 -2.73
N LEU A 165 -7.92 15.59 -3.11
CA LEU A 165 -8.13 14.40 -2.29
C LEU A 165 -7.18 14.37 -1.08
N GLN A 166 -5.92 14.77 -1.24
CA GLN A 166 -4.94 14.84 -0.15
C GLN A 166 -5.33 15.81 0.96
N ARG A 167 -6.19 16.79 0.68
CA ARG A 167 -6.70 17.75 1.68
C ARG A 167 -7.82 17.17 2.55
N ILE A 168 -8.34 16.00 2.22
CA ILE A 168 -9.41 15.35 2.98
C ILE A 168 -8.80 14.58 4.15
N PRO A 169 -9.12 14.90 5.41
CA PRO A 169 -8.46 14.29 6.57
C PRO A 169 -8.65 12.77 6.71
N SER A 170 -9.67 12.22 6.07
CA SER A 170 -9.95 10.77 6.07
C SER A 170 -9.18 9.99 4.99
N ILE A 171 -8.44 10.68 4.12
CA ILE A 171 -7.60 10.05 3.09
C ILE A 171 -6.15 10.07 3.55
N ALA A 172 -5.58 8.89 3.77
CA ALA A 172 -4.21 8.75 4.26
C ALA A 172 -3.16 9.02 3.17
N SER A 173 -3.42 8.59 1.93
CA SER A 173 -2.53 8.80 0.79
C SER A 173 -3.29 8.70 -0.52
N VAL A 174 -2.80 9.39 -1.55
CA VAL A 174 -3.31 9.30 -2.92
C VAL A 174 -2.12 9.02 -3.83
N THR A 175 -2.21 7.98 -4.64
CA THR A 175 -1.16 7.57 -5.57
C THR A 175 -1.73 7.37 -6.97
N THR A 176 -0.93 7.54 -7.99
CA THR A 176 -1.29 7.19 -9.37
C THR A 176 -0.14 6.42 -10.02
N PRO A 177 -0.41 5.33 -10.75
CA PRO A 177 0.60 4.65 -11.56
C PRO A 177 0.83 5.36 -12.91
N PHE A 178 0.06 6.41 -13.23
CA PHE A 178 0.16 7.09 -14.49
C PHE A 178 1.40 7.98 -14.54
N ASP A 179 2.25 7.72 -15.54
CA ASP A 179 3.44 8.50 -15.83
C ASP A 179 3.40 8.93 -17.30
N ALA A 180 3.43 10.23 -17.55
CA ALA A 180 3.45 10.78 -18.91
C ALA A 180 4.85 10.86 -19.52
N GLY A 181 5.89 10.49 -18.79
CA GLY A 181 7.27 10.44 -19.28
C GLY A 181 7.57 9.20 -20.15
N VAL A 182 6.63 8.28 -20.27
CA VAL A 182 6.75 7.10 -21.13
C VAL A 182 5.96 7.32 -22.41
N PRO A 183 6.62 7.38 -23.60
CA PRO A 183 5.94 7.54 -24.89
C PRO A 183 5.13 6.29 -25.25
#